data_789d6b8e51b821751288be5a6961b6b8
#
_entry.id   789d6b8e51b821751288be5a6961b6b8
#
_cell.length_a   1.000
_cell.length_b   1.000
_cell.length_c   1.000
_cell.angle_alpha   90.00
_cell.angle_beta   90.00
_cell.angle_gamma   90.00
#
_symmetry.space_group_name_H-M   'P 1'
#
loop_
_entity.id
_entity.type
_entity.pdbx_description
1 polymer ?
#
loop_
_entity_poly.entity_id
_entity_poly.type
_entity_poly.pdbx_seq_one_letter_code
_entity_poly.pdbx_strand_id
1 'polypeptide(L)'
;MRVLLVLDHPYTLASAENVPHRRSFTAAVAAAAVRGAAAAGHEVDVIDLAADGFSPVMTREDLVAWRRGAVVDPLVGDYQRRLLAADHLVFAFPVWWEAMPAATKGFLDRVLTKGVVFAERPGARGNPFRNLMPRLGGVTVLSVMTTPDKAYRWWYHDPLTKILFKGTFGKIGVRNLRWVNFDRVTGRTPEQRRRLLDATERRFAALAPGRGGDPARKGPLARRGPLTRSGT
;
A
#
# COMPACT_ATOMS: atom_id res chain seq x y z
N MET A 1 5.63 8.36 -14.69
CA MET A 1 5.85 8.16 -13.23
C MET A 1 6.48 6.80 -13.00
N ARG A 2 7.19 6.64 -11.89
CA ARG A 2 7.62 5.34 -11.40
C ARG A 2 6.61 4.79 -10.40
N VAL A 3 5.95 3.69 -10.75
CA VAL A 3 4.97 2.98 -9.91
C VAL A 3 5.67 1.77 -9.31
N LEU A 4 5.78 1.73 -7.98
CA LEU A 4 6.29 0.57 -7.25
C LEU A 4 5.11 -0.27 -6.77
N LEU A 5 5.01 -1.52 -7.21
CA LEU A 5 4.00 -2.47 -6.74
C LEU A 5 4.65 -3.50 -5.83
N VAL A 6 4.11 -3.67 -4.63
CA VAL A 6 4.49 -4.70 -3.66
C VAL A 6 3.39 -5.75 -3.62
N LEU A 7 3.71 -6.94 -4.09
CA LEU A 7 2.83 -8.11 -4.06
C LEU A 7 3.16 -8.99 -2.86
N ASP A 8 2.15 -9.29 -2.06
CA ASP A 8 2.23 -10.27 -0.98
C ASP A 8 1.22 -11.39 -1.21
N HIS A 9 1.69 -12.51 -1.73
CA HIS A 9 0.90 -13.72 -1.89
C HIS A 9 1.84 -14.93 -1.96
N PRO A 10 1.55 -16.07 -1.31
CA PRO A 10 2.40 -17.28 -1.39
C PRO A 10 2.65 -17.80 -2.80
N TYR A 11 1.69 -17.57 -3.70
CA TYR A 11 1.89 -17.77 -5.13
C TYR A 11 2.31 -16.44 -5.75
N THR A 12 3.47 -16.41 -6.38
CA THR A 12 4.07 -15.21 -6.97
C THR A 12 3.20 -14.56 -8.06
N LEU A 13 3.66 -13.47 -8.64
CA LEU A 13 2.97 -12.77 -9.75
C LEU A 13 2.68 -13.72 -10.94
N ALA A 14 3.50 -14.75 -11.14
CA ALA A 14 3.27 -15.79 -12.16
C ALA A 14 1.92 -16.50 -12.02
N SER A 15 1.34 -16.54 -10.81
CA SER A 15 0.01 -17.10 -10.55
C SER A 15 -1.16 -16.20 -10.97
N ALA A 16 -0.87 -15.05 -11.58
CA ALA A 16 -1.88 -14.19 -12.20
C ALA A 16 -2.58 -14.88 -13.36
N GLU A 17 -1.89 -15.76 -14.05
CA GLU A 17 -2.46 -16.63 -15.07
C GLU A 17 -3.23 -17.78 -14.41
N ASN A 18 -4.27 -18.26 -15.12
CA ASN A 18 -5.12 -19.31 -14.57
C ASN A 18 -4.45 -20.71 -14.72
N VAL A 19 -3.31 -20.87 -14.06
CA VAL A 19 -2.58 -22.15 -14.03
C VAL A 19 -3.25 -23.07 -13.00
N PRO A 20 -3.53 -24.35 -13.31
CA PRO A 20 -4.09 -25.30 -12.36
C PRO A 20 -3.30 -25.35 -11.07
N HIS A 21 -3.98 -25.35 -9.92
CA HIS A 21 -3.45 -25.44 -8.57
C HIS A 21 -2.57 -24.28 -8.05
N ARG A 22 -2.20 -23.30 -8.89
CA ARG A 22 -1.38 -22.14 -8.51
C ARG A 22 -1.95 -20.82 -9.00
N ARG A 23 -3.25 -20.64 -8.90
CA ARG A 23 -3.91 -19.40 -9.33
C ARG A 23 -4.22 -18.49 -8.13
N SER A 24 -4.00 -17.21 -8.30
CA SER A 24 -4.32 -16.21 -7.30
C SER A 24 -5.06 -15.03 -7.92
N PHE A 25 -6.24 -14.69 -7.38
CA PHE A 25 -6.94 -13.48 -7.81
C PHE A 25 -6.19 -12.22 -7.35
N THR A 26 -5.48 -12.26 -6.24
CA THR A 26 -4.61 -11.16 -5.79
C THR A 26 -3.49 -10.90 -6.81
N ALA A 27 -2.82 -11.95 -7.28
CA ALA A 27 -1.80 -11.81 -8.33
C ALA A 27 -2.42 -11.30 -9.65
N ALA A 28 -3.62 -11.76 -10.02
CA ALA A 28 -4.32 -11.27 -11.21
C ALA A 28 -4.67 -9.78 -11.12
N VAL A 29 -5.10 -9.31 -9.94
CA VAL A 29 -5.35 -7.87 -9.68
C VAL A 29 -4.05 -7.07 -9.75
N ALA A 30 -2.95 -7.59 -9.19
CA ALA A 30 -1.62 -6.96 -9.29
C ALA A 30 -1.16 -6.86 -10.76
N ALA A 31 -1.29 -7.95 -11.52
CA ALA A 31 -0.94 -7.98 -12.94
C ALA A 31 -1.79 -6.99 -13.77
N ALA A 32 -3.10 -6.87 -13.47
CA ALA A 32 -3.96 -5.89 -14.12
C ALA A 32 -3.52 -4.45 -13.81
N ALA A 33 -3.11 -4.18 -12.56
CA ALA A 33 -2.56 -2.87 -12.18
C ALA A 33 -1.25 -2.56 -12.94
N VAL A 34 -0.37 -3.56 -13.06
CA VAL A 34 0.89 -3.45 -13.83
C VAL A 34 0.59 -3.13 -15.30
N ARG A 35 -0.29 -3.90 -15.95
CA ARG A 35 -0.65 -3.66 -17.36
C ARG A 35 -1.25 -2.27 -17.57
N GLY A 36 -2.19 -1.86 -16.72
CA GLY A 36 -2.81 -0.54 -16.84
C GLY A 36 -1.80 0.60 -16.68
N ALA A 37 -0.91 0.51 -15.70
CA ALA A 37 0.13 1.52 -15.49
C ALA A 37 1.14 1.55 -16.66
N ALA A 38 1.57 0.38 -17.15
CA ALA A 38 2.49 0.29 -18.29
C ALA A 38 1.85 0.84 -19.58
N ALA A 39 0.57 0.53 -19.84
CA ALA A 39 -0.17 1.06 -20.99
C ALA A 39 -0.29 2.59 -20.98
N ALA A 40 -0.25 3.21 -19.81
CA ALA A 40 -0.22 4.67 -19.64
C ALA A 40 1.21 5.28 -19.72
N GLY A 41 2.21 4.47 -20.08
CA GLY A 41 3.61 4.94 -20.19
C GLY A 41 4.30 5.15 -18.84
N HIS A 42 3.80 4.53 -17.76
CA HIS A 42 4.50 4.56 -16.47
C HIS A 42 5.58 3.48 -16.43
N GLU A 43 6.71 3.80 -15.79
CA GLU A 43 7.70 2.80 -15.39
C GLU A 43 7.12 2.00 -14.23
N VAL A 44 7.00 0.69 -14.38
CA VAL A 44 6.46 -0.17 -13.33
C VAL A 44 7.56 -1.06 -12.78
N ASP A 45 7.74 -1.00 -11.48
CA ASP A 45 8.69 -1.80 -10.72
C ASP A 45 7.89 -2.69 -9.76
N VAL A 46 8.21 -3.99 -9.69
CA VAL A 46 7.46 -4.97 -8.89
C VAL A 46 8.36 -5.63 -7.88
N ILE A 47 8.02 -5.50 -6.60
CA ILE A 47 8.53 -6.31 -5.50
C ILE A 47 7.53 -7.45 -5.28
N ASP A 48 7.96 -8.69 -5.51
CA ASP A 48 7.19 -9.88 -5.21
C ASP A 48 7.80 -10.55 -3.98
N LEU A 49 7.20 -10.29 -2.80
CA LEU A 49 7.78 -10.69 -1.51
C LEU A 49 8.02 -12.21 -1.41
N ALA A 50 7.18 -13.01 -2.05
CA ALA A 50 7.34 -14.47 -2.07
C ALA A 50 8.43 -14.92 -3.04
N ALA A 51 8.50 -14.32 -4.24
CA ALA A 51 9.54 -14.65 -5.23
C ALA A 51 10.93 -14.23 -4.74
N ASP A 52 11.02 -13.10 -4.04
CA ASP A 52 12.26 -12.56 -3.50
C ASP A 52 12.71 -13.28 -2.21
N GLY A 53 11.91 -14.22 -1.67
CA GLY A 53 12.21 -14.92 -0.41
C GLY A 53 12.27 -13.98 0.79
N PHE A 54 11.49 -12.90 0.78
CA PHE A 54 11.52 -11.90 1.83
C PHE A 54 11.10 -12.46 3.19
N SER A 55 11.97 -12.34 4.19
CA SER A 55 11.64 -12.66 5.59
C SER A 55 10.93 -11.49 6.27
N PRO A 56 9.71 -11.68 6.81
CA PRO A 56 8.99 -10.61 7.52
C PRO A 56 9.51 -10.35 8.94
N VAL A 57 10.35 -11.23 9.46
CA VAL A 57 10.77 -11.17 10.87
C VAL A 57 11.86 -10.13 11.05
N MET A 58 11.61 -9.13 11.89
CA MET A 58 12.64 -8.19 12.34
C MET A 58 13.56 -8.90 13.32
N THR A 59 14.84 -8.98 13.00
CA THR A 59 15.85 -9.56 13.89
C THR A 59 16.33 -8.55 14.93
N ARG A 60 17.13 -9.03 15.90
CA ARG A 60 17.78 -8.15 16.88
C ARG A 60 18.74 -7.17 16.18
N GLU A 61 19.47 -7.66 15.21
CA GLU A 61 20.44 -6.89 14.41
C GLU A 61 19.72 -5.84 13.56
N ASP A 62 18.58 -6.18 12.93
CA ASP A 62 17.72 -5.23 12.23
C ASP A 62 17.27 -4.10 13.16
N LEU A 63 16.83 -4.42 14.39
CA LEU A 63 16.37 -3.41 15.34
C LEU A 63 17.48 -2.45 15.79
N VAL A 64 18.70 -2.98 15.98
CA VAL A 64 19.88 -2.14 16.30
C VAL A 64 20.21 -1.22 15.14
N ALA A 65 20.22 -1.73 13.90
CA ALA A 65 20.48 -0.95 12.71
C ALA A 65 19.39 0.10 12.46
N TRP A 66 18.12 -0.27 12.63
CA TRP A 66 16.97 0.61 12.48
C TRP A 66 17.07 1.89 13.36
N ARG A 67 17.53 1.74 14.60
CA ARG A 67 17.74 2.89 15.52
C ARG A 67 18.79 3.88 15.02
N ARG A 68 19.72 3.42 14.17
CA ARG A 68 20.81 4.23 13.58
C ARG A 68 20.50 4.70 12.16
N GLY A 69 19.31 4.38 11.63
CA GLY A 69 18.96 4.64 10.23
C GLY A 69 19.76 3.79 9.24
N ALA A 70 20.27 2.64 9.70
CA ALA A 70 21.05 1.69 8.90
C ALA A 70 20.21 0.44 8.56
N VAL A 71 20.71 -0.37 7.62
CA VAL A 71 20.09 -1.61 7.16
C VAL A 71 21.16 -2.70 7.15
N VAL A 72 20.80 -3.88 7.65
CA VAL A 72 21.67 -5.06 7.66
C VAL A 72 21.41 -5.95 6.44
N ASP A 73 20.13 -6.17 6.14
CA ASP A 73 19.70 -7.04 5.05
C ASP A 73 19.79 -6.30 3.70
N PRO A 74 20.63 -6.79 2.75
CA PRO A 74 20.75 -6.16 1.42
C PRO A 74 19.44 -6.07 0.66
N LEU A 75 18.52 -7.05 0.83
CA LEU A 75 17.22 -7.05 0.19
C LEU A 75 16.35 -5.89 0.71
N VAL A 76 16.36 -5.66 2.02
CA VAL A 76 15.66 -4.52 2.64
C VAL A 76 16.25 -3.21 2.13
N GLY A 77 17.57 -3.11 2.00
CA GLY A 77 18.25 -1.95 1.43
C GLY A 77 17.85 -1.70 -0.03
N ASP A 78 17.68 -2.76 -0.82
CA ASP A 78 17.17 -2.67 -2.19
C ASP A 78 15.73 -2.13 -2.22
N TYR A 79 14.85 -2.67 -1.39
CA TYR A 79 13.47 -2.21 -1.29
C TYR A 79 13.37 -0.74 -0.88
N GLN A 80 14.24 -0.28 0.02
CA GLN A 80 14.30 1.14 0.40
C GLN A 80 14.69 2.03 -0.78
N ARG A 81 15.72 1.66 -1.56
CA ARG A 81 16.13 2.42 -2.75
C ARG A 81 14.99 2.52 -3.78
N ARG A 82 14.30 1.39 -4.02
CA ARG A 82 13.16 1.32 -4.94
C ARG A 82 11.99 2.17 -4.45
N LEU A 83 11.69 2.13 -3.15
CA LEU A 83 10.64 2.94 -2.53
C LEU A 83 10.95 4.45 -2.60
N LEU A 84 12.19 4.85 -2.34
CA LEU A 84 12.61 6.25 -2.42
C LEU A 84 12.56 6.81 -3.85
N ALA A 85 12.69 5.94 -4.85
CA ALA A 85 12.59 6.31 -6.26
C ALA A 85 11.15 6.34 -6.78
N ALA A 86 10.17 5.82 -6.03
CA ALA A 86 8.79 5.68 -6.47
C ALA A 86 8.00 7.00 -6.37
N ASP A 87 7.18 7.27 -7.39
CA ASP A 87 6.20 8.35 -7.39
C ASP A 87 4.85 7.89 -6.82
N HIS A 88 4.54 6.59 -6.97
CA HIS A 88 3.32 5.96 -6.46
C HIS A 88 3.61 4.56 -5.96
N LEU A 89 3.12 4.22 -4.76
CA LEU A 89 3.25 2.91 -4.15
C LEU A 89 1.93 2.16 -4.23
N VAL A 90 1.99 0.90 -4.62
CA VAL A 90 0.83 0.00 -4.68
C VAL A 90 1.11 -1.22 -3.82
N PHE A 91 0.22 -1.56 -2.91
CA PHE A 91 0.21 -2.85 -2.25
C PHE A 91 -0.88 -3.73 -2.84
N ALA A 92 -0.59 -4.99 -3.08
CA ALA A 92 -1.56 -6.00 -3.49
C ALA A 92 -1.42 -7.24 -2.59
N PHE A 93 -2.46 -7.56 -1.81
CA PHE A 93 -2.43 -8.67 -0.87
C PHE A 93 -3.83 -9.22 -0.54
N PRO A 94 -3.94 -10.49 -0.12
CA PRO A 94 -5.16 -11.03 0.47
C PRO A 94 -5.29 -10.54 1.92
N VAL A 95 -6.53 -10.32 2.36
CA VAL A 95 -6.81 -10.06 3.79
C VAL A 95 -6.97 -11.38 4.51
N TRP A 96 -6.15 -11.60 5.53
CA TRP A 96 -6.21 -12.74 6.41
C TRP A 96 -6.46 -12.29 7.84
N TRP A 97 -7.49 -12.86 8.49
CA TRP A 97 -7.87 -12.47 9.83
C TRP A 97 -8.08 -10.96 9.98
N GLU A 98 -8.78 -10.38 8.99
CA GLU A 98 -9.13 -8.95 8.90
C GLU A 98 -7.91 -8.00 8.85
N ALA A 99 -6.72 -8.52 8.61
CA ALA A 99 -5.47 -7.77 8.53
C ALA A 99 -4.67 -8.07 7.25
N MET A 100 -3.60 -7.32 7.04
CA MET A 100 -2.61 -7.64 6.03
C MET A 100 -1.83 -8.90 6.42
N PRO A 101 -1.31 -9.68 5.46
CA PRO A 101 -0.47 -10.84 5.75
C PRO A 101 0.85 -10.44 6.43
N ALA A 102 1.52 -11.43 7.03
CA ALA A 102 2.75 -11.22 7.79
C ALA A 102 3.87 -10.58 6.96
N ALA A 103 4.02 -10.94 5.66
CA ALA A 103 5.07 -10.39 4.82
C ALA A 103 4.84 -8.90 4.54
N THR A 104 3.60 -8.46 4.29
CA THR A 104 3.27 -7.02 4.19
C THR A 104 3.58 -6.29 5.49
N LYS A 105 3.22 -6.87 6.65
CA LYS A 105 3.53 -6.24 7.95
C LYS A 105 5.04 -6.16 8.16
N GLY A 106 5.78 -7.22 7.86
CA GLY A 106 7.23 -7.24 7.93
C GLY A 106 7.89 -6.23 6.98
N PHE A 107 7.32 -6.05 5.77
CA PHE A 107 7.75 -4.98 4.87
C PHE A 107 7.62 -3.60 5.53
N LEU A 108 6.50 -3.29 6.18
CA LEU A 108 6.34 -2.02 6.89
C LEU A 108 7.35 -1.88 8.02
N ASP A 109 7.59 -2.93 8.79
CA ASP A 109 8.48 -2.90 9.96
C ASP A 109 9.95 -2.76 9.58
N ARG A 110 10.40 -3.45 8.53
CA ARG A 110 11.80 -3.53 8.15
C ARG A 110 12.21 -2.48 7.11
N VAL A 111 11.32 -2.11 6.19
CA VAL A 111 11.61 -1.17 5.10
C VAL A 111 11.35 0.28 5.50
N LEU A 112 10.28 0.56 6.29
CA LEU A 112 9.96 1.93 6.70
C LEU A 112 10.83 2.39 7.87
N THR A 113 12.13 2.51 7.64
CA THR A 113 13.12 2.83 8.66
C THR A 113 13.21 4.33 8.91
N LYS A 114 13.30 4.70 10.20
CA LYS A 114 13.63 6.06 10.64
C LYS A 114 14.98 6.50 10.05
N GLY A 115 15.07 7.74 9.59
CA GLY A 115 16.27 8.28 8.96
C GLY A 115 16.37 7.96 7.46
N VAL A 116 15.60 7.00 6.95
CA VAL A 116 15.56 6.64 5.52
C VAL A 116 14.26 7.11 4.88
N VAL A 117 13.10 6.63 5.35
CA VAL A 117 11.80 6.97 4.76
C VAL A 117 11.03 8.04 5.56
N PHE A 118 11.35 8.20 6.83
CA PHE A 118 10.82 9.28 7.66
C PHE A 118 11.83 9.74 8.70
N ALA A 119 11.65 10.98 9.18
CA ALA A 119 12.38 11.53 10.32
C ALA A 119 11.42 12.02 11.40
N GLU A 120 11.86 11.99 12.65
CA GLU A 120 11.16 12.63 13.75
C GLU A 120 11.53 14.12 13.85
N ARG A 121 10.60 14.93 14.33
CA ARG A 121 10.77 16.35 14.62
C ARG A 121 10.45 16.58 16.10
N PRO A 122 11.41 16.37 17.02
CA PRO A 122 11.19 16.60 18.45
C PRO A 122 10.69 18.02 18.68
N GLY A 123 9.68 18.17 19.55
CA GLY A 123 9.11 19.49 19.87
C GLY A 123 8.20 20.10 18.80
N ALA A 124 7.92 19.42 17.70
CA ALA A 124 7.01 19.94 16.69
C ALA A 124 5.57 20.09 17.21
N ARG A 125 4.99 21.29 17.06
CA ARG A 125 3.55 21.47 17.25
C ARG A 125 2.82 20.86 16.04
N GLY A 126 2.08 19.74 16.23
CA GLY A 126 1.39 19.01 15.18
C GLY A 126 2.03 17.67 14.86
N ASN A 127 2.18 17.34 13.57
CA ASN A 127 2.74 16.04 13.17
C ASN A 127 4.24 15.94 13.52
N PRO A 128 4.64 15.01 14.42
CA PRO A 128 6.03 14.84 14.81
C PRO A 128 6.88 14.13 13.76
N PHE A 129 6.29 13.68 12.65
CA PHE A 129 7.00 12.96 11.59
C PHE A 129 7.14 13.82 10.33
N ARG A 130 8.29 13.69 9.67
CA ARG A 130 8.59 14.26 8.36
C ARG A 130 8.79 13.14 7.36
N ASN A 131 8.09 13.19 6.23
CA ASN A 131 8.29 12.30 5.09
C ASN A 131 9.67 12.58 4.46
N LEU A 132 10.45 11.53 4.24
CA LEU A 132 11.72 11.55 3.52
C LEU A 132 11.62 10.92 2.13
N MET A 133 10.42 10.58 1.67
CA MET A 133 10.13 10.10 0.32
C MET A 133 9.57 11.25 -0.52
N PRO A 134 10.43 12.14 -1.08
CA PRO A 134 9.99 13.40 -1.67
C PRO A 134 9.16 13.19 -2.94
N ARG A 135 9.35 12.08 -3.63
CA ARG A 135 8.65 11.73 -4.87
C ARG A 135 7.30 11.08 -4.61
N LEU A 136 7.12 10.40 -3.47
CA LEU A 136 5.93 9.61 -3.20
C LEU A 136 4.68 10.48 -3.06
N GLY A 137 3.91 10.58 -4.13
CA GLY A 137 2.68 11.36 -4.22
C GLY A 137 1.43 10.62 -3.76
N GLY A 138 1.48 9.30 -3.63
CA GLY A 138 0.32 8.52 -3.20
C GLY A 138 0.58 7.05 -2.96
N VAL A 139 -0.37 6.42 -2.24
CA VAL A 139 -0.38 4.97 -1.98
C VAL A 139 -1.75 4.41 -2.33
N THR A 140 -1.77 3.31 -3.08
CA THR A 140 -2.98 2.54 -3.36
C THR A 140 -2.86 1.15 -2.74
N VAL A 141 -3.89 0.70 -2.03
CA VAL A 141 -3.98 -0.66 -1.50
C VAL A 141 -5.04 -1.41 -2.30
N LEU A 142 -4.64 -2.53 -2.88
CA LEU A 142 -5.49 -3.51 -3.56
C LEU A 142 -5.62 -4.71 -2.64
N SER A 143 -6.77 -4.91 -2.02
CA SER A 143 -6.98 -6.04 -1.11
C SER A 143 -8.05 -6.99 -1.63
N VAL A 144 -7.82 -8.27 -1.44
CA VAL A 144 -8.77 -9.34 -1.77
C VAL A 144 -9.22 -10.00 -0.47
N MET A 145 -10.54 -10.07 -0.25
CA MET A 145 -11.09 -10.68 0.99
C MET A 145 -12.37 -11.44 0.73
N THR A 146 -12.70 -12.32 1.67
CA THR A 146 -13.99 -13.03 1.70
C THR A 146 -15.06 -12.24 2.43
N THR A 147 -14.68 -11.48 3.45
CA THR A 147 -15.57 -10.64 4.24
C THR A 147 -16.23 -9.57 3.36
N PRO A 148 -17.57 -9.41 3.43
CA PRO A 148 -18.25 -8.35 2.69
C PRO A 148 -17.75 -6.96 3.08
N ASP A 149 -17.51 -6.07 2.11
CA ASP A 149 -16.92 -4.74 2.33
C ASP A 149 -17.70 -3.92 3.38
N LYS A 150 -19.05 -3.99 3.36
CA LYS A 150 -19.88 -3.32 4.37
C LYS A 150 -19.63 -3.83 5.79
N ALA A 151 -19.54 -5.16 5.97
CA ALA A 151 -19.25 -5.76 7.28
C ALA A 151 -17.84 -5.39 7.75
N TYR A 152 -16.86 -5.43 6.85
CA TYR A 152 -15.49 -5.04 7.14
C TYR A 152 -15.39 -3.60 7.64
N ARG A 153 -16.08 -2.67 6.98
CA ARG A 153 -16.05 -1.24 7.34
C ARG A 153 -16.85 -0.95 8.60
N TRP A 154 -18.00 -1.55 8.73
CA TRP A 154 -18.97 -1.17 9.77
C TRP A 154 -18.79 -1.98 11.04
N TRP A 155 -18.69 -3.31 10.94
CA TRP A 155 -18.55 -4.21 12.09
C TRP A 155 -17.12 -4.27 12.62
N TYR A 156 -16.14 -4.49 11.75
CA TYR A 156 -14.72 -4.54 12.13
C TYR A 156 -14.06 -3.15 12.18
N HIS A 157 -14.80 -2.07 11.89
CA HIS A 157 -14.29 -0.69 11.96
C HIS A 157 -13.09 -0.40 11.08
N ASP A 158 -12.97 -1.06 9.94
CA ASP A 158 -12.00 -0.75 8.89
C ASP A 158 -10.53 -0.78 9.37
N PRO A 159 -10.04 -1.96 9.83
CA PRO A 159 -8.69 -2.08 10.40
C PRO A 159 -7.58 -1.67 9.43
N LEU A 160 -7.68 -2.04 8.13
CA LEU A 160 -6.65 -1.75 7.14
C LEU A 160 -6.41 -0.25 6.94
N THR A 161 -7.48 0.55 6.82
CA THR A 161 -7.30 2.00 6.65
C THR A 161 -6.80 2.65 7.93
N LYS A 162 -7.15 2.13 9.11
CA LYS A 162 -6.60 2.60 10.38
C LYS A 162 -5.10 2.34 10.47
N ILE A 163 -4.65 1.14 10.12
CA ILE A 163 -3.24 0.75 10.23
C ILE A 163 -2.43 1.40 9.10
N LEU A 164 -2.80 1.16 7.83
CA LEU A 164 -2.01 1.59 6.70
C LEU A 164 -2.12 3.09 6.44
N PHE A 165 -3.34 3.64 6.48
CA PHE A 165 -3.55 5.02 6.07
C PHE A 165 -3.34 5.98 7.23
N LYS A 166 -3.98 5.76 8.39
CA LYS A 166 -3.79 6.66 9.53
C LYS A 166 -2.51 6.38 10.29
N GLY A 167 -2.27 5.10 10.64
CA GLY A 167 -1.17 4.69 11.52
C GLY A 167 0.19 4.64 10.84
N THR A 168 0.26 4.49 9.52
CA THR A 168 1.51 4.38 8.75
C THR A 168 1.70 5.56 7.81
N PHE A 169 1.17 5.50 6.59
CA PHE A 169 1.47 6.50 5.56
C PHE A 169 0.93 7.90 5.87
N GLY A 170 -0.27 8.03 6.40
CA GLY A 170 -0.82 9.31 6.83
C GLY A 170 -0.05 9.93 7.99
N LYS A 171 0.42 9.10 8.94
CA LYS A 171 1.25 9.52 10.06
C LYS A 171 2.57 10.15 9.58
N ILE A 172 3.20 9.59 8.55
CA ILE A 172 4.43 10.16 7.97
C ILE A 172 4.17 11.26 6.91
N GLY A 173 2.90 11.61 6.65
CA GLY A 173 2.54 12.77 5.83
C GLY A 173 2.15 12.48 4.39
N VAL A 174 2.01 11.22 3.97
CA VAL A 174 1.44 10.87 2.67
C VAL A 174 -0.07 11.09 2.70
N ARG A 175 -0.63 11.84 1.72
CA ARG A 175 -2.03 12.28 1.76
C ARG A 175 -2.94 11.60 0.75
N ASN A 176 -2.43 11.25 -0.43
CA ASN A 176 -3.21 10.59 -1.47
C ASN A 176 -3.24 9.08 -1.22
N LEU A 177 -4.14 8.65 -0.35
CA LEU A 177 -4.28 7.27 0.09
C LEU A 177 -5.58 6.71 -0.47
N ARG A 178 -5.48 5.61 -1.23
CA ARG A 178 -6.63 4.97 -1.90
C ARG A 178 -6.69 3.50 -1.52
N TRP A 179 -7.91 3.03 -1.26
CA TRP A 179 -8.18 1.62 -1.03
C TRP A 179 -9.19 1.10 -2.04
N VAL A 180 -8.83 0.02 -2.71
CA VAL A 180 -9.67 -0.74 -3.62
C VAL A 180 -9.81 -2.13 -3.07
N ASN A 181 -10.99 -2.48 -2.60
CA ASN A 181 -11.28 -3.76 -2.01
C ASN A 181 -12.04 -4.67 -2.97
N PHE A 182 -11.60 -5.91 -3.08
CA PHE A 182 -12.24 -6.97 -3.86
C PHE A 182 -12.84 -7.99 -2.88
N ASP A 183 -14.05 -7.71 -2.44
CA ASP A 183 -14.75 -8.58 -1.49
C ASP A 183 -15.44 -9.77 -2.17
N ARG A 184 -15.70 -10.85 -1.40
CA ARG A 184 -16.50 -12.02 -1.81
C ARG A 184 -16.10 -12.61 -3.17
N VAL A 185 -14.81 -12.63 -3.49
CA VAL A 185 -14.32 -13.05 -4.81
C VAL A 185 -14.63 -14.50 -5.12
N THR A 186 -14.68 -15.37 -4.10
CA THR A 186 -14.99 -16.81 -4.26
C THR A 186 -16.39 -17.06 -4.82
N GLY A 187 -17.36 -16.22 -4.49
CA GLY A 187 -18.75 -16.31 -5.00
C GLY A 187 -19.01 -15.61 -6.34
N ARG A 188 -17.98 -15.02 -6.97
CA ARG A 188 -18.13 -14.31 -8.23
C ARG A 188 -17.91 -15.23 -9.43
N THR A 189 -18.70 -15.01 -10.51
CA THR A 189 -18.50 -15.73 -11.77
C THR A 189 -17.19 -15.32 -12.45
N PRO A 190 -16.66 -16.11 -13.40
CA PRO A 190 -15.47 -15.72 -14.17
C PRO A 190 -15.63 -14.36 -14.87
N GLU A 191 -16.80 -14.06 -15.42
CA GLU A 191 -17.11 -12.79 -16.09
C GLU A 191 -17.09 -11.62 -15.11
N GLN A 192 -17.64 -11.80 -13.90
CA GLN A 192 -17.60 -10.78 -12.85
C GLN A 192 -16.16 -10.51 -12.41
N ARG A 193 -15.34 -11.55 -12.24
CA ARG A 193 -13.92 -11.41 -11.91
C ARG A 193 -13.17 -10.68 -13.02
N ARG A 194 -13.41 -11.01 -14.29
CA ARG A 194 -12.81 -10.32 -15.44
C ARG A 194 -13.15 -8.84 -15.43
N ARG A 195 -14.42 -8.47 -15.22
CA ARG A 195 -14.83 -7.04 -15.11
C ARG A 195 -14.09 -6.29 -14.00
N LEU A 196 -13.76 -6.94 -12.88
CA LEU A 196 -12.97 -6.34 -11.81
C LEU A 196 -11.51 -6.11 -12.26
N LEU A 197 -10.92 -7.06 -12.99
CA LEU A 197 -9.56 -6.92 -13.52
C LEU A 197 -9.52 -5.80 -14.58
N ASP A 198 -10.46 -5.75 -15.51
CA ASP A 198 -10.57 -4.69 -16.52
C ASP A 198 -10.76 -3.32 -15.88
N ALA A 199 -11.56 -3.23 -14.81
CA ALA A 199 -11.74 -1.99 -14.06
C ALA A 199 -10.46 -1.57 -13.34
N THR A 200 -9.68 -2.52 -12.84
CA THR A 200 -8.38 -2.27 -12.23
C THR A 200 -7.39 -1.75 -13.27
N GLU A 201 -7.30 -2.40 -14.42
CA GLU A 201 -6.43 -1.99 -15.52
C GLU A 201 -6.76 -0.56 -15.97
N ARG A 202 -8.04 -0.26 -16.25
CA ARG A 202 -8.48 1.11 -16.58
C ARG A 202 -8.15 2.13 -15.49
N ARG A 203 -8.29 1.77 -14.22
CA ARG A 203 -7.95 2.65 -13.09
C ARG A 203 -6.48 3.03 -13.09
N PHE A 204 -5.61 2.07 -13.35
CA PHE A 204 -4.17 2.31 -13.38
C PHE A 204 -3.71 2.97 -14.69
N ALA A 205 -4.41 2.73 -15.80
CA ALA A 205 -4.22 3.51 -17.03
C ALA A 205 -4.58 4.99 -16.87
N ALA A 206 -5.50 5.31 -15.96
CA ALA A 206 -5.88 6.67 -15.62
C ALA A 206 -5.15 7.24 -14.38
N LEU A 207 -4.09 6.55 -13.92
CA LEU A 207 -3.32 7.00 -12.76
C LEU A 207 -2.57 8.29 -13.09
N ALA A 208 -2.93 9.38 -12.45
CA ALA A 208 -2.24 10.66 -12.60
C ALA A 208 -1.20 10.86 -11.51
N PRO A 209 -0.13 11.64 -11.78
CA PRO A 209 0.84 12.03 -10.77
C PRO A 209 0.11 12.66 -9.58
N GLY A 210 0.29 12.08 -8.39
CA GLY A 210 -0.10 12.75 -7.16
C GLY A 210 0.69 14.06 -7.09
N ARG A 211 0.07 15.15 -6.64
CA ARG A 211 0.83 16.34 -6.30
C ARG A 211 1.76 15.94 -5.17
N GLY A 212 3.04 15.77 -5.51
CA GLY A 212 4.09 15.49 -4.54
C GLY A 212 3.95 16.46 -3.37
N GLY A 213 4.10 15.97 -2.15
CA GLY A 213 3.92 16.80 -0.98
C GLY A 213 4.96 17.91 -0.94
N ASP A 214 4.61 19.07 -1.49
CA ASP A 214 5.34 20.29 -1.21
C ASP A 214 5.24 20.56 0.30
N PRO A 215 6.33 20.44 1.06
CA PRO A 215 6.33 20.67 2.49
C PRO A 215 6.00 22.12 2.86
N ALA A 216 5.98 23.05 1.90
CA ALA A 216 5.70 24.47 2.08
C ALA A 216 4.21 24.84 1.93
N ARG A 217 3.37 23.97 1.37
CA ARG A 217 1.95 24.28 1.13
C ARG A 217 1.07 23.96 2.33
N LYS A 218 1.02 24.87 3.30
CA LYS A 218 -0.05 24.95 4.30
C LYS A 218 -1.35 25.37 3.61
N GLY A 219 -2.15 24.40 3.15
CA GLY A 219 -3.54 24.66 2.78
C GLY A 219 -4.42 24.62 4.04
N PRO A 220 -5.45 25.48 4.19
CA PRO A 220 -6.30 25.46 5.36
C PRO A 220 -7.10 24.17 5.43
N LEU A 221 -7.05 23.50 6.58
CA LEU A 221 -7.99 22.43 6.96
C LEU A 221 -9.40 23.02 6.86
N ALA A 222 -10.20 22.55 5.92
CA ALA A 222 -11.63 22.84 5.89
C ALA A 222 -12.22 22.35 7.22
N ARG A 223 -12.52 23.30 8.11
CA ARG A 223 -13.28 23.05 9.33
C ARG A 223 -14.68 22.62 8.88
N ARG A 224 -15.04 21.36 9.10
CA ARG A 224 -16.45 20.97 9.10
C ARG A 224 -17.09 21.68 10.30
N GLY A 225 -18.03 22.58 10.01
CA GLY A 225 -18.83 23.24 11.04
C GLY A 225 -19.59 22.24 11.91
N PRO A 226 -20.01 22.62 13.10
CA PRO A 226 -20.76 21.76 14.00
C PRO A 226 -22.10 21.40 13.38
N LEU A 227 -22.43 20.10 13.44
CA LEU A 227 -23.78 19.61 13.13
C LEU A 227 -24.73 20.23 14.14
N THR A 228 -25.55 21.20 13.71
CA THR A 228 -26.67 21.70 14.48
C THR A 228 -27.67 20.56 14.66
N ARG A 229 -27.89 20.11 15.88
CA ARG A 229 -29.04 19.30 16.25
C ARG A 229 -30.26 20.20 16.14
N SER A 230 -31.12 19.97 15.16
CA SER A 230 -32.50 20.47 15.21
C SER A 230 -33.31 19.49 16.04
N GLY A 231 -33.69 19.91 17.25
CA GLY A 231 -34.71 19.23 18.03
C GLY A 231 -36.10 19.59 17.48
N THR A 232 -36.96 18.67 17.43
CA THR A 232 -38.36 18.56 17.90
C THR A 232 -38.84 17.16 17.56
#